data_05452c38359732b61191c33e3ce92998
#
_entry.id   05452c38359732b61191c33e3ce92998
#
_cell.length_a   1.000
_cell.length_b   1.000
_cell.length_c   1.000
_cell.angle_alpha   90.00
_cell.angle_beta   90.00
_cell.angle_gamma   90.00
#
_symmetry.space_group_name_H-M   'P 1'
#
loop_
_entity.id
_entity.type
_entity.pdbx_description
1 polymer ?
#
loop_
_entity_poly.entity_id
_entity_poly.type
_entity_poly.pdbx_seq_one_letter_code
_entity_poly.pdbx_strand_id
1 'polypeptide(L)'
;MKFQGTSNYIATEDLMIAVNAAVTLQRPLLIKGEPGTGKTVLAHEVSKALSKPLIEWHIKSTTKAQQGLYEYDAVTRLRDSQLGDERVKDISNYIKRGKLWEAFSRDASPVLLIDEIDKADIEFPNDLLQELDRMEFFVYETGETIKAHNRPIVIITSNNEKELPDAFLRRCFFHYIKFPEKDTMEEIVQVHYPNIKNELVTSAMSIFYEIREVPGLKKKPSTSELLDWLKLLLAEDISPETLRERDPNKLIPPLHGALLKNEQDVHLFERLAFLARRERT
;
A
#
# COMPACT_ATOMS: atom_id res chain seq x y z
N MET A 1 6.32 13.87 -19.01
CA MET A 1 4.91 13.87 -18.58
C MET A 1 4.88 14.10 -17.07
N LYS A 2 3.89 14.85 -16.58
CA LYS A 2 3.67 15.03 -15.12
C LYS A 2 2.47 14.21 -14.70
N PHE A 3 2.53 13.62 -13.50
CA PHE A 3 1.40 12.96 -12.87
C PHE A 3 0.37 14.00 -12.41
N GLN A 4 -0.90 13.82 -12.78
CA GLN A 4 -2.02 14.71 -12.45
C GLN A 4 -3.22 13.94 -11.87
N GLY A 5 -2.99 12.71 -11.34
CA GLY A 5 -4.05 11.79 -10.99
C GLY A 5 -4.58 11.03 -12.22
N THR A 6 -5.60 10.23 -11.99
CA THR A 6 -6.29 9.47 -13.05
C THR A 6 -7.80 9.45 -12.78
N SER A 7 -8.59 8.98 -13.74
CA SER A 7 -10.04 8.80 -13.55
C SER A 7 -10.38 7.80 -12.42
N ASN A 8 -9.44 6.95 -12.02
CA ASN A 8 -9.66 5.89 -11.04
C ASN A 8 -8.98 6.18 -9.68
N TYR A 9 -8.29 7.31 -9.56
CA TYR A 9 -7.54 7.66 -8.35
C TYR A 9 -7.57 9.17 -8.11
N ILE A 10 -8.24 9.55 -7.03
CA ILE A 10 -8.31 10.95 -6.60
C ILE A 10 -6.98 11.29 -5.90
N ALA A 11 -6.14 12.06 -6.59
CA ALA A 11 -4.88 12.54 -6.03
C ALA A 11 -5.02 13.98 -5.55
N THR A 12 -4.67 14.24 -4.31
CA THR A 12 -4.58 15.61 -3.78
C THR A 12 -3.46 16.38 -4.48
N GLU A 13 -3.55 17.71 -4.50
CA GLU A 13 -2.52 18.56 -5.10
C GLU A 13 -1.14 18.30 -4.49
N ASP A 14 -1.05 18.19 -3.18
CA ASP A 14 0.20 17.89 -2.45
C ASP A 14 0.79 16.54 -2.88
N LEU A 15 -0.04 15.52 -3.08
CA LEU A 15 0.41 14.21 -3.54
C LEU A 15 0.93 14.27 -4.98
N MET A 16 0.25 15.00 -5.87
CA MET A 16 0.72 15.20 -7.24
C MET A 16 2.06 15.91 -7.27
N ILE A 17 2.22 16.96 -6.46
CA ILE A 17 3.50 17.67 -6.30
C ILE A 17 4.58 16.71 -5.80
N ALA A 18 4.30 15.89 -4.79
CA ALA A 18 5.26 14.94 -4.21
C ALA A 18 5.74 13.91 -5.25
N VAL A 19 4.83 13.32 -6.01
CA VAL A 19 5.16 12.36 -7.09
C VAL A 19 6.07 13.04 -8.12
N ASN A 20 5.67 14.22 -8.61
CA ASN A 20 6.42 14.93 -9.65
C ASN A 20 7.79 15.42 -9.15
N ALA A 21 7.89 15.84 -7.88
CA ALA A 21 9.15 16.22 -7.26
C ALA A 21 10.11 15.03 -7.14
N ALA A 22 9.63 13.88 -6.67
CA ALA A 22 10.43 12.66 -6.56
C ALA A 22 10.97 12.22 -7.93
N VAL A 23 10.13 12.25 -8.97
CA VAL A 23 10.53 11.95 -10.35
C VAL A 23 11.60 12.93 -10.85
N THR A 24 11.41 14.24 -10.61
CA THR A 24 12.35 15.28 -11.05
C THR A 24 13.70 15.18 -10.31
N LEU A 25 13.67 14.92 -9.01
CA LEU A 25 14.86 14.77 -8.18
C LEU A 25 15.55 13.41 -8.35
N GLN A 26 14.90 12.47 -9.06
CA GLN A 26 15.36 11.09 -9.21
C GLN A 26 15.61 10.41 -7.84
N ARG A 27 14.75 10.68 -6.86
CA ARG A 27 14.79 10.10 -5.53
C ARG A 27 13.63 9.12 -5.32
N PRO A 28 13.80 8.07 -4.50
CA PRO A 28 12.68 7.25 -4.10
C PRO A 28 11.59 8.10 -3.42
N LEU A 29 10.34 7.87 -3.78
CA LEU A 29 9.17 8.46 -3.14
C LEU A 29 8.70 7.57 -2.00
N LEU A 30 8.89 7.99 -0.76
CA LEU A 30 8.37 7.29 0.41
C LEU A 30 6.98 7.82 0.76
N ILE A 31 6.00 6.96 0.63
CA ILE A 31 4.61 7.23 0.98
C ILE A 31 4.26 6.56 2.30
N LYS A 32 3.99 7.35 3.32
CA LYS A 32 3.40 6.87 4.58
C LYS A 32 1.93 7.24 4.69
N GLY A 33 1.18 6.51 5.49
CA GLY A 33 -0.23 6.77 5.77
C GLY A 33 -0.93 5.58 6.42
N GLU A 34 -2.14 5.81 6.91
CA GLU A 34 -2.96 4.73 7.48
C GLU A 34 -3.21 3.60 6.47
N PRO A 35 -3.41 2.35 6.93
CA PRO A 35 -3.85 1.27 6.05
C PRO A 35 -5.11 1.64 5.26
N GLY A 36 -5.18 1.22 3.98
CA GLY A 36 -6.34 1.46 3.12
C GLY A 36 -6.50 2.89 2.60
N THR A 37 -5.45 3.73 2.65
CA THR A 37 -5.44 5.08 2.06
C THR A 37 -4.99 5.12 0.59
N GLY A 38 -4.93 3.97 -0.09
CA GLY A 38 -4.62 3.91 -1.52
C GLY A 38 -3.13 4.01 -1.88
N LYS A 39 -2.19 3.78 -0.94
CA LYS A 39 -0.74 3.88 -1.19
C LYS A 39 -0.24 2.95 -2.30
N THR A 40 -0.63 1.68 -2.27
CA THR A 40 -0.28 0.69 -3.29
C THR A 40 -0.91 1.04 -4.64
N VAL A 41 -2.18 1.48 -4.63
CA VAL A 41 -2.91 1.92 -5.84
C VAL A 41 -2.22 3.10 -6.52
N LEU A 42 -1.62 4.01 -5.74
CA LEU A 42 -0.87 5.14 -6.31
C LEU A 42 0.21 4.69 -7.29
N ALA A 43 0.99 3.65 -6.97
CA ALA A 43 2.05 3.16 -7.85
C ALA A 43 1.50 2.63 -9.18
N HIS A 44 0.36 1.94 -9.15
CA HIS A 44 -0.34 1.48 -10.35
C HIS A 44 -0.80 2.66 -11.20
N GLU A 45 -1.38 3.68 -10.58
CA GLU A 45 -1.91 4.83 -11.32
C GLU A 45 -0.79 5.76 -11.84
N VAL A 46 0.33 5.88 -11.11
CA VAL A 46 1.54 6.56 -11.63
C VAL A 46 2.11 5.82 -12.84
N SER A 47 2.19 4.47 -12.77
CA SER A 47 2.62 3.62 -13.89
C SER A 47 1.76 3.86 -15.13
N LYS A 48 0.43 3.82 -14.99
CA LYS A 48 -0.52 4.07 -16.08
C LYS A 48 -0.39 5.49 -16.64
N ALA A 49 -0.42 6.51 -15.77
CA ALA A 49 -0.38 7.90 -16.17
C ALA A 49 0.91 8.28 -16.91
N LEU A 50 2.03 7.66 -16.53
CA LEU A 50 3.33 7.88 -17.18
C LEU A 50 3.61 6.89 -18.31
N SER A 51 2.70 5.95 -18.60
CA SER A 51 2.88 4.87 -19.59
C SER A 51 4.17 4.09 -19.39
N LYS A 52 4.48 3.73 -18.13
CA LYS A 52 5.68 3.00 -17.73
C LYS A 52 5.31 1.61 -17.18
N PRO A 53 6.11 0.56 -17.43
CA PRO A 53 5.86 -0.74 -16.84
C PRO A 53 5.98 -0.69 -15.31
N LEU A 54 5.09 -1.40 -14.61
CA LEU A 54 5.13 -1.57 -13.16
C LEU A 54 5.84 -2.86 -12.80
N ILE A 55 6.71 -2.77 -11.80
CA ILE A 55 7.35 -3.90 -11.13
C ILE A 55 7.01 -3.81 -9.66
N GLU A 56 6.44 -4.87 -9.09
CA GLU A 56 6.00 -4.89 -7.71
C GLU A 56 6.85 -5.83 -6.86
N TRP A 57 7.29 -5.33 -5.72
CA TRP A 57 7.98 -6.09 -4.70
C TRP A 57 7.27 -5.92 -3.37
N HIS A 58 6.44 -6.90 -3.02
CA HIS A 58 5.74 -6.94 -1.74
C HIS A 58 6.66 -7.49 -0.65
N ILE A 59 6.89 -6.67 0.36
CA ILE A 59 7.78 -7.01 1.47
C ILE A 59 7.02 -7.81 2.53
N LYS A 60 7.66 -8.88 3.00
CA LYS A 60 7.18 -9.74 4.10
C LYS A 60 8.16 -9.65 5.27
N SER A 61 7.74 -10.07 6.46
CA SER A 61 8.61 -10.13 7.64
C SER A 61 9.87 -10.98 7.45
N THR A 62 9.83 -11.93 6.53
CA THR A 62 10.97 -12.81 6.19
C THR A 62 11.78 -12.33 4.99
N THR A 63 11.38 -11.24 4.34
CA THR A 63 12.07 -10.74 3.14
C THR A 63 13.42 -10.15 3.53
N LYS A 64 14.46 -10.55 2.79
CA LYS A 64 15.82 -10.00 2.90
C LYS A 64 16.12 -9.09 1.71
N ALA A 65 16.93 -8.05 1.93
CA ALA A 65 17.33 -7.09 0.88
C ALA A 65 18.00 -7.79 -0.31
N GLN A 66 18.83 -8.79 -0.06
CA GLN A 66 19.49 -9.60 -1.08
C GLN A 66 18.51 -10.24 -2.08
N GLN A 67 17.30 -10.63 -1.62
CA GLN A 67 16.28 -11.22 -2.50
C GLN A 67 15.74 -10.24 -3.55
N GLY A 68 15.80 -8.95 -3.27
CA GLY A 68 15.50 -7.92 -4.27
C GLY A 68 16.55 -7.82 -5.37
N LEU A 69 17.78 -8.17 -5.06
CA LEU A 69 18.90 -8.20 -6.00
C LEU A 69 18.89 -9.52 -6.76
N TYR A 70 19.28 -10.60 -6.11
CA TYR A 70 19.25 -11.96 -6.65
C TYR A 70 19.38 -13.01 -5.54
N GLU A 71 19.05 -14.25 -5.86
CA GLU A 71 19.30 -15.42 -5.04
C GLU A 71 20.16 -16.42 -5.82
N TYR A 72 21.21 -16.94 -5.19
CA TYR A 72 22.03 -17.99 -5.77
C TYR A 72 21.64 -19.36 -5.21
N ASP A 73 21.22 -20.28 -6.09
CA ASP A 73 20.81 -21.63 -5.74
C ASP A 73 22.03 -22.59 -5.75
N ALA A 74 22.86 -22.45 -4.72
CA ALA A 74 24.03 -23.31 -4.53
C ALA A 74 23.68 -24.79 -4.34
N VAL A 75 22.51 -25.07 -3.73
CA VAL A 75 22.06 -26.45 -3.43
C VAL A 75 21.71 -27.17 -4.73
N THR A 76 20.93 -26.54 -5.59
CA THR A 76 20.62 -27.12 -6.91
C THR A 76 21.86 -27.29 -7.75
N ARG A 77 22.77 -26.33 -7.76
CA ARG A 77 24.04 -26.45 -8.48
C ARG A 77 24.90 -27.61 -7.99
N LEU A 78 25.01 -27.79 -6.67
CA LEU A 78 25.75 -28.90 -6.10
C LEU A 78 25.15 -30.25 -6.51
N ARG A 79 23.83 -30.38 -6.42
CA ARG A 79 23.12 -31.59 -6.83
C ARG A 79 23.34 -31.89 -8.32
N ASP A 80 23.18 -30.89 -9.20
CA ASP A 80 23.33 -31.04 -10.63
C ASP A 80 24.80 -31.39 -10.99
N SER A 81 25.78 -30.86 -10.24
CA SER A 81 27.19 -31.24 -10.37
C SER A 81 27.43 -32.72 -10.08
N GLN A 82 26.79 -33.26 -9.04
CA GLN A 82 26.90 -34.67 -8.68
C GLN A 82 26.25 -35.60 -9.71
N LEU A 83 25.22 -35.09 -10.43
CA LEU A 83 24.53 -35.81 -11.49
C LEU A 83 25.21 -35.68 -12.87
N GLY A 84 26.26 -34.87 -12.99
CA GLY A 84 26.93 -34.60 -14.25
C GLY A 84 26.15 -33.73 -15.23
N ASP A 85 25.23 -32.90 -14.74
CA ASP A 85 24.41 -32.01 -15.59
C ASP A 85 25.27 -30.88 -16.21
N GLU A 86 25.17 -30.73 -17.51
CA GLU A 86 25.92 -29.72 -18.28
C GLU A 86 25.63 -28.26 -17.88
N ARG A 87 24.45 -27.99 -17.29
CA ARG A 87 24.07 -26.65 -16.81
C ARG A 87 25.03 -26.08 -15.77
N VAL A 88 25.76 -26.95 -15.05
CA VAL A 88 26.72 -26.55 -14.02
C VAL A 88 27.86 -25.68 -14.57
N LYS A 89 28.16 -25.81 -15.87
CA LYS A 89 29.23 -25.04 -16.54
C LYS A 89 28.95 -23.54 -16.59
N ASP A 90 27.66 -23.17 -16.59
CA ASP A 90 27.25 -21.76 -16.55
C ASP A 90 26.55 -21.46 -15.21
N ILE A 91 27.22 -20.68 -14.36
CA ILE A 91 26.74 -20.29 -13.03
C ILE A 91 25.45 -19.48 -13.10
N SER A 92 25.19 -18.76 -14.20
CA SER A 92 24.03 -17.93 -14.40
C SER A 92 22.70 -18.74 -14.36
N ASN A 93 22.75 -20.04 -14.67
CA ASN A 93 21.60 -20.96 -14.59
C ASN A 93 21.08 -21.13 -13.15
N TYR A 94 21.87 -20.77 -12.15
CA TYR A 94 21.56 -20.91 -10.73
C TYR A 94 21.36 -19.57 -10.04
N ILE A 95 21.30 -18.47 -10.79
CA ILE A 95 21.01 -17.14 -10.30
C ILE A 95 19.57 -16.77 -10.61
N LYS A 96 18.77 -16.64 -9.56
CA LYS A 96 17.40 -16.17 -9.64
C LYS A 96 17.37 -14.66 -9.44
N ARG A 97 17.00 -13.93 -10.48
CA ARG A 97 16.94 -12.46 -10.46
C ARG A 97 15.83 -11.95 -9.56
N GLY A 98 16.14 -10.96 -8.72
CA GLY A 98 15.19 -10.25 -7.88
C GLY A 98 14.53 -9.07 -8.60
N LYS A 99 13.66 -8.36 -7.88
CA LYS A 99 12.85 -7.27 -8.44
C LYS A 99 13.68 -6.01 -8.79
N LEU A 100 14.74 -5.74 -8.04
CA LEU A 100 15.69 -4.66 -8.36
C LEU A 100 16.47 -5.00 -9.64
N TRP A 101 16.95 -6.25 -9.77
CA TRP A 101 17.58 -6.68 -11.02
C TRP A 101 16.63 -6.53 -12.21
N GLU A 102 15.38 -7.01 -12.06
CA GLU A 102 14.39 -6.86 -13.11
C GLU A 102 14.20 -5.40 -13.50
N ALA A 103 14.09 -4.49 -12.51
CA ALA A 103 13.92 -3.06 -12.75
C ALA A 103 15.14 -2.43 -13.44
N PHE A 104 16.35 -2.82 -13.05
CA PHE A 104 17.60 -2.27 -13.61
C PHE A 104 17.88 -2.75 -15.04
N SER A 105 17.40 -3.95 -15.38
CA SER A 105 17.60 -4.53 -16.72
C SER A 105 16.57 -4.06 -17.76
N ARG A 106 15.59 -3.21 -17.41
CA ARG A 106 14.58 -2.72 -18.36
C ARG A 106 15.12 -1.60 -19.24
N ASP A 107 14.85 -1.67 -20.53
CA ASP A 107 15.18 -0.61 -21.49
C ASP A 107 14.33 0.64 -21.30
N ALA A 108 13.08 0.50 -20.86
CA ALA A 108 12.24 1.60 -20.45
C ALA A 108 12.31 1.79 -18.93
N SER A 109 12.48 3.04 -18.46
CA SER A 109 12.45 3.36 -17.02
C SER A 109 11.14 2.87 -16.40
N PRO A 110 11.13 1.80 -15.57
CA PRO A 110 9.92 1.29 -14.95
C PRO A 110 9.53 2.10 -13.72
N VAL A 111 8.29 1.92 -13.25
CA VAL A 111 7.90 2.20 -11.87
C VAL A 111 8.20 0.95 -11.05
N LEU A 112 9.01 1.08 -10.01
CA LEU A 112 9.29 0.03 -9.04
C LEU A 112 8.56 0.35 -7.74
N LEU A 113 7.59 -0.48 -7.39
CA LEU A 113 6.91 -0.43 -6.10
C LEU A 113 7.61 -1.37 -5.10
N ILE A 114 8.08 -0.80 -3.99
CA ILE A 114 8.52 -1.55 -2.80
C ILE A 114 7.40 -1.36 -1.76
N ASP A 115 6.55 -2.37 -1.64
CA ASP A 115 5.30 -2.26 -0.88
C ASP A 115 5.47 -2.77 0.55
N GLU A 116 5.01 -1.94 1.53
CA GLU A 116 5.02 -2.25 2.96
C GLU A 116 6.43 -2.52 3.52
N ILE A 117 7.38 -1.61 3.24
CA ILE A 117 8.79 -1.75 3.64
C ILE A 117 8.99 -1.96 5.14
N ASP A 118 8.11 -1.44 5.96
CA ASP A 118 8.11 -1.53 7.41
C ASP A 118 7.71 -2.93 7.96
N LYS A 119 7.30 -3.87 7.11
CA LYS A 119 7.10 -5.27 7.50
C LYS A 119 8.40 -6.02 7.72
N ALA A 120 9.45 -5.68 6.99
CA ALA A 120 10.75 -6.30 7.12
C ALA A 120 11.45 -5.96 8.44
N ASP A 121 12.63 -6.52 8.65
CA ASP A 121 13.50 -6.16 9.75
C ASP A 121 13.97 -4.71 9.63
N ILE A 122 14.33 -4.08 10.75
CA ILE A 122 14.72 -2.66 10.83
C ILE A 122 15.95 -2.33 9.95
N GLU A 123 16.84 -3.29 9.73
CA GLU A 123 18.04 -3.11 8.91
C GLU A 123 17.74 -3.18 7.41
N PHE A 124 16.65 -3.80 7.00
CA PHE A 124 16.29 -4.00 5.59
C PHE A 124 16.33 -2.72 4.73
N PRO A 125 15.77 -1.57 5.17
CA PRO A 125 15.88 -0.33 4.40
C PRO A 125 17.32 0.16 4.24
N ASN A 126 18.15 -0.02 5.28
CA ASN A 126 19.58 0.36 5.24
C ASN A 126 20.37 -0.51 4.26
N ASP A 127 20.05 -1.81 4.20
CA ASP A 127 20.69 -2.77 3.30
C ASP A 127 20.43 -2.48 1.80
N LEU A 128 19.41 -1.67 1.50
CA LEU A 128 19.05 -1.24 0.14
C LEU A 128 19.58 0.16 -0.22
N LEU A 129 20.19 0.87 0.74
CA LEU A 129 20.55 2.28 0.52
C LEU A 129 21.49 2.48 -0.65
N GLN A 130 22.52 1.67 -0.73
CA GLN A 130 23.56 1.82 -1.76
C GLN A 130 23.00 1.53 -3.14
N GLU A 131 22.21 0.47 -3.26
CA GLU A 131 21.60 0.03 -4.51
C GLU A 131 20.59 1.05 -5.04
N LEU A 132 19.80 1.64 -4.15
CA LEU A 132 18.81 2.66 -4.51
C LEU A 132 19.47 4.03 -4.83
N ASP A 133 20.60 4.35 -4.20
CA ASP A 133 21.35 5.58 -4.50
C ASP A 133 22.09 5.48 -5.82
N ARG A 134 22.87 4.42 -6.00
CA ARG A 134 23.76 4.23 -7.16
C ARG A 134 23.06 3.60 -8.35
N MET A 135 21.91 2.93 -8.12
CA MET A 135 21.20 2.12 -9.10
C MET A 135 22.10 1.05 -9.74
N GLU A 136 22.92 0.43 -8.92
CA GLU A 136 23.82 -0.66 -9.29
C GLU A 136 24.06 -1.59 -8.09
N PHE A 137 24.40 -2.84 -8.37
CA PHE A 137 24.85 -3.81 -7.38
C PHE A 137 25.79 -4.85 -8.02
N PHE A 138 26.60 -5.50 -7.19
CA PHE A 138 27.58 -6.48 -7.61
C PHE A 138 27.04 -7.90 -7.41
N VAL A 139 27.27 -8.77 -8.41
CA VAL A 139 26.93 -10.20 -8.37
C VAL A 139 28.22 -10.98 -8.13
N TYR A 140 28.36 -11.49 -6.92
CA TYR A 140 29.61 -12.14 -6.48
C TYR A 140 29.95 -13.40 -7.28
N GLU A 141 28.93 -14.16 -7.67
CA GLU A 141 29.09 -15.45 -8.36
C GLU A 141 29.58 -15.29 -9.81
N THR A 142 29.18 -14.21 -10.48
CA THR A 142 29.60 -13.93 -11.87
C THR A 142 30.71 -12.89 -11.96
N GLY A 143 30.95 -12.12 -10.89
CA GLY A 143 31.89 -11.00 -10.88
C GLY A 143 31.39 -9.78 -11.67
N GLU A 144 30.11 -9.71 -12.00
CA GLU A 144 29.50 -8.64 -12.79
C GLU A 144 28.87 -7.58 -11.91
N THR A 145 28.90 -6.32 -12.37
CA THR A 145 28.10 -5.23 -11.80
C THR A 145 26.87 -5.01 -12.66
N ILE A 146 25.71 -5.20 -12.06
CA ILE A 146 24.42 -4.88 -12.70
C ILE A 146 24.12 -3.42 -12.43
N LYS A 147 23.95 -2.65 -13.49
CA LYS A 147 23.64 -1.22 -13.42
C LYS A 147 22.34 -0.93 -14.16
N ALA A 148 21.54 -0.02 -13.61
CA ALA A 148 20.29 0.35 -14.24
C ALA A 148 20.53 1.01 -15.61
N HIS A 149 19.96 0.43 -16.66
CA HIS A 149 19.98 1.01 -18.01
C HIS A 149 19.27 2.36 -18.01
N ASN A 150 18.11 2.40 -17.39
CA ASN A 150 17.35 3.63 -17.15
C ASN A 150 16.91 3.65 -15.69
N ARG A 151 17.12 4.80 -15.02
CA ARG A 151 16.76 4.94 -13.61
C ARG A 151 15.26 4.68 -13.40
N PRO A 152 14.86 3.69 -12.58
CA PRO A 152 13.45 3.44 -12.26
C PRO A 152 12.89 4.57 -11.40
N ILE A 153 11.58 4.80 -11.51
CA ILE A 153 10.82 5.61 -10.56
C ILE A 153 10.49 4.69 -9.39
N VAL A 154 11.13 4.91 -8.25
CA VAL A 154 10.94 4.06 -7.07
C VAL A 154 9.87 4.66 -6.17
N ILE A 155 8.80 3.91 -5.90
CA ILE A 155 7.75 4.25 -4.94
C ILE A 155 7.82 3.23 -3.82
N ILE A 156 7.89 3.72 -2.58
CA ILE A 156 8.02 2.90 -1.38
C ILE A 156 6.82 3.22 -0.49
N THR A 157 6.11 2.19 -0.01
CA THR A 157 4.99 2.38 0.90
C THR A 157 5.32 1.89 2.31
N SER A 158 4.71 2.54 3.31
CA SER A 158 4.79 2.15 4.71
C SER A 158 3.46 2.44 5.42
N ASN A 159 3.00 1.50 6.23
CA ASN A 159 1.82 1.66 7.09
C ASN A 159 2.15 2.27 8.46
N ASN A 160 3.40 2.66 8.67
CA ASN A 160 3.91 3.21 9.92
C ASN A 160 3.85 2.22 11.10
N GLU A 161 3.97 0.92 10.79
CA GLU A 161 4.02 -0.14 11.81
C GLU A 161 5.35 -0.12 12.57
N LYS A 162 6.44 0.24 11.87
CA LYS A 162 7.77 0.42 12.43
C LYS A 162 8.39 1.73 11.95
N GLU A 163 9.27 2.30 12.76
CA GLU A 163 10.08 3.46 12.35
C GLU A 163 11.14 3.03 11.32
N LEU A 164 11.33 3.88 10.32
CA LEU A 164 12.36 3.68 9.31
C LEU A 164 13.63 4.44 9.72
N PRO A 165 14.84 3.92 9.42
CA PRO A 165 16.09 4.57 9.79
C PRO A 165 16.26 5.96 9.18
N ASP A 166 16.80 6.92 9.94
CA ASP A 166 17.05 8.29 9.48
C ASP A 166 17.88 8.37 8.20
N ALA A 167 18.88 7.48 8.08
CA ALA A 167 19.73 7.42 6.90
C ALA A 167 18.93 7.12 5.63
N PHE A 168 17.92 6.26 5.74
CA PHE A 168 17.01 5.93 4.65
C PHE A 168 16.05 7.09 4.36
N LEU A 169 15.44 7.68 5.38
CA LEU A 169 14.51 8.80 5.24
C LEU A 169 15.14 9.99 4.49
N ARG A 170 16.39 10.33 4.78
CA ARG A 170 17.12 11.44 4.13
C ARG A 170 17.35 11.24 2.63
N ARG A 171 17.28 10.01 2.13
CA ARG A 171 17.45 9.68 0.70
C ARG A 171 16.15 9.64 -0.07
N CYS A 172 15.01 9.61 0.64
CA CYS A 172 13.70 9.60 0.03
C CYS A 172 13.10 11.01 -0.06
N PHE A 173 12.24 11.22 -1.05
CA PHE A 173 11.25 12.27 -0.99
C PHE A 173 10.06 11.74 -0.19
N PHE A 174 9.70 12.41 0.89
CA PHE A 174 8.69 11.93 1.83
C PHE A 174 7.34 12.59 1.58
N HIS A 175 6.27 11.81 1.61
CA HIS A 175 4.90 12.32 1.65
C HIS A 175 4.04 11.45 2.58
N TYR A 176 3.20 12.12 3.38
CA TYR A 176 2.23 11.46 4.25
C TYR A 176 0.82 11.62 3.67
N ILE A 177 0.19 10.52 3.28
CA ILE A 177 -1.21 10.52 2.85
C ILE A 177 -2.07 10.55 4.11
N LYS A 178 -2.73 11.69 4.34
CA LYS A 178 -3.74 11.82 5.39
C LYS A 178 -4.96 10.98 5.03
N PHE A 179 -5.68 10.56 6.06
CA PHE A 179 -6.99 9.94 5.83
C PHE A 179 -7.91 10.95 5.13
N PRO A 180 -8.64 10.56 4.09
CA PRO A 180 -9.47 11.50 3.33
C PRO A 180 -10.50 12.20 4.19
N GLU A 181 -10.66 13.50 3.99
CA GLU A 181 -11.78 14.30 4.50
C GLU A 181 -13.08 13.88 3.79
N LYS A 182 -14.24 14.29 4.33
CA LYS A 182 -15.56 13.87 3.82
C LYS A 182 -15.73 14.16 2.33
N ASP A 183 -15.37 15.35 1.88
CA ASP A 183 -15.53 15.78 0.48
C ASP A 183 -14.69 14.90 -0.46
N THR A 184 -13.41 14.69 -0.13
CA THR A 184 -12.52 13.80 -0.90
C THR A 184 -13.02 12.34 -0.87
N MET A 185 -13.59 11.90 0.27
CA MET A 185 -14.13 10.56 0.38
C MET A 185 -15.39 10.38 -0.50
N GLU A 186 -16.25 11.40 -0.60
CA GLU A 186 -17.37 11.40 -1.52
C GLU A 186 -16.92 11.23 -2.97
N GLU A 187 -15.90 11.97 -3.38
CA GLU A 187 -15.29 11.83 -4.71
C GLU A 187 -14.76 10.40 -4.94
N ILE A 188 -14.06 9.83 -3.95
CA ILE A 188 -13.57 8.44 -4.01
C ILE A 188 -14.75 7.47 -4.18
N VAL A 189 -15.79 7.62 -3.39
CA VAL A 189 -16.99 6.76 -3.47
C VAL A 189 -17.64 6.87 -4.86
N GLN A 190 -17.75 8.08 -5.43
CA GLN A 190 -18.34 8.28 -6.75
C GLN A 190 -17.50 7.64 -7.87
N VAL A 191 -16.18 7.62 -7.74
CA VAL A 191 -15.30 6.90 -8.68
C VAL A 191 -15.57 5.40 -8.67
N HIS A 192 -15.79 4.81 -7.48
CA HIS A 192 -16.04 3.37 -7.33
C HIS A 192 -17.49 2.96 -7.61
N TYR A 193 -18.44 3.85 -7.31
CA TYR A 193 -19.87 3.61 -7.41
C TYR A 193 -20.58 4.78 -8.08
N PRO A 194 -20.40 5.02 -9.40
CA PRO A 194 -20.91 6.20 -10.10
C PRO A 194 -22.44 6.32 -10.09
N ASN A 195 -23.17 5.24 -9.85
CA ASN A 195 -24.63 5.19 -9.83
C ASN A 195 -25.24 5.07 -8.43
N ILE A 196 -24.45 5.22 -7.36
CA ILE A 196 -24.96 5.11 -5.99
C ILE A 196 -25.83 6.34 -5.66
N LYS A 197 -26.91 6.12 -4.92
CA LYS A 197 -27.76 7.21 -4.45
C LYS A 197 -27.03 8.08 -3.42
N ASN A 198 -26.97 9.38 -3.65
CA ASN A 198 -26.30 10.32 -2.76
C ASN A 198 -26.79 10.26 -1.31
N GLU A 199 -28.09 10.02 -1.09
CA GLU A 199 -28.68 9.88 0.25
C GLU A 199 -28.10 8.71 1.03
N LEU A 200 -27.84 7.57 0.35
CA LEU A 200 -27.21 6.40 0.97
C LEU A 200 -25.75 6.71 1.33
N VAL A 201 -25.02 7.34 0.41
CA VAL A 201 -23.63 7.74 0.63
C VAL A 201 -23.53 8.67 1.82
N THR A 202 -24.32 9.74 1.86
CA THR A 202 -24.31 10.73 2.96
C THR A 202 -24.59 10.07 4.30
N SER A 203 -25.62 9.18 4.36
CA SER A 203 -25.98 8.49 5.60
C SER A 203 -24.89 7.51 6.05
N ALA A 204 -24.34 6.72 5.12
CA ALA A 204 -23.26 5.78 5.41
C ALA A 204 -21.98 6.49 5.85
N MET A 205 -21.60 7.57 5.18
CA MET A 205 -20.42 8.36 5.53
C MET A 205 -20.53 9.01 6.90
N SER A 206 -21.71 9.53 7.27
CA SER A 206 -21.93 10.08 8.62
C SER A 206 -21.60 9.03 9.67
N ILE A 207 -22.16 7.82 9.52
CA ILE A 207 -21.92 6.70 10.45
C ILE A 207 -20.45 6.29 10.45
N PHE A 208 -19.85 6.19 9.27
CA PHE A 208 -18.45 5.79 9.13
C PHE A 208 -17.49 6.73 9.86
N TYR A 209 -17.64 8.05 9.68
CA TYR A 209 -16.80 9.04 10.37
C TYR A 209 -17.08 9.08 11.87
N GLU A 210 -18.34 8.96 12.29
CA GLU A 210 -18.67 8.84 13.71
C GLU A 210 -18.01 7.63 14.37
N ILE A 211 -18.00 6.47 13.68
CA ILE A 211 -17.29 5.29 14.15
C ILE A 211 -15.80 5.60 14.32
N ARG A 212 -15.18 6.24 13.34
CA ARG A 212 -13.73 6.57 13.38
C ARG A 212 -13.35 7.53 14.51
N GLU A 213 -14.30 8.34 14.97
CA GLU A 213 -14.08 9.31 16.05
C GLU A 213 -14.29 8.71 17.45
N VAL A 214 -14.82 7.49 17.56
CA VAL A 214 -15.02 6.83 18.85
C VAL A 214 -13.69 6.60 19.56
N PRO A 215 -13.49 7.17 20.76
CA PRO A 215 -12.26 6.98 21.53
C PRO A 215 -12.07 5.50 21.92
N GLY A 216 -10.84 5.02 21.83
CA GLY A 216 -10.47 3.68 22.28
C GLY A 216 -10.65 2.57 21.24
N LEU A 217 -11.03 2.91 20.00
CA LEU A 217 -10.98 1.93 18.91
C LEU A 217 -9.56 1.40 18.72
N LYS A 218 -9.44 0.09 18.62
CA LYS A 218 -8.17 -0.60 18.30
C LYS A 218 -7.82 -0.45 16.83
N LYS A 219 -8.85 -0.52 15.98
CA LYS A 219 -8.67 -0.37 14.53
C LYS A 219 -9.75 0.51 13.95
N LYS A 220 -9.36 1.71 13.52
CA LYS A 220 -10.24 2.60 12.77
C LYS A 220 -10.54 2.01 11.39
N PRO A 221 -11.80 1.98 10.94
CA PRO A 221 -12.12 1.51 9.61
C PRO A 221 -11.48 2.38 8.52
N SER A 222 -10.99 1.75 7.47
CA SER A 222 -10.28 2.37 6.35
C SER A 222 -11.21 2.69 5.17
N THR A 223 -10.68 3.38 4.15
CA THR A 223 -11.41 3.65 2.90
C THR A 223 -11.89 2.36 2.23
N SER A 224 -11.05 1.32 2.18
CA SER A 224 -11.43 0.03 1.58
C SER A 224 -12.60 -0.61 2.32
N GLU A 225 -12.61 -0.53 3.66
CA GLU A 225 -13.69 -1.07 4.49
C GLU A 225 -15.01 -0.27 4.32
N LEU A 226 -14.92 1.05 4.09
CA LEU A 226 -16.10 1.85 3.70
C LEU A 226 -16.66 1.40 2.34
N LEU A 227 -15.81 1.23 1.34
CA LEU A 227 -16.22 0.79 0.01
C LEU A 227 -16.85 -0.61 0.05
N ASP A 228 -16.27 -1.54 0.80
CA ASP A 228 -16.84 -2.88 1.01
C ASP A 228 -18.19 -2.80 1.72
N TRP A 229 -18.33 -1.95 2.73
CA TRP A 229 -19.58 -1.76 3.44
C TRP A 229 -20.67 -1.19 2.54
N LEU A 230 -20.36 -0.16 1.74
CA LEU A 230 -21.29 0.40 0.75
C LEU A 230 -21.74 -0.64 -0.27
N LYS A 231 -20.81 -1.49 -0.73
CA LYS A 231 -21.16 -2.60 -1.63
C LYS A 231 -22.14 -3.57 -1.00
N LEU A 232 -21.96 -3.90 0.28
CA LEU A 232 -22.87 -4.78 1.01
C LEU A 232 -24.23 -4.12 1.25
N LEU A 233 -24.28 -2.83 1.61
CA LEU A 233 -25.51 -2.09 1.77
C LEU A 233 -26.35 -2.08 0.48
N LEU A 234 -25.69 -1.94 -0.67
CA LEU A 234 -26.33 -2.02 -1.98
C LEU A 234 -26.81 -3.44 -2.31
N ALA A 235 -26.03 -4.46 -1.99
CA ALA A 235 -26.37 -5.86 -2.28
C ALA A 235 -27.57 -6.36 -1.45
N GLU A 236 -27.71 -5.87 -0.22
CA GLU A 236 -28.79 -6.22 0.71
C GLU A 236 -29.98 -5.22 0.64
N ASP A 237 -29.95 -4.31 -0.35
CA ASP A 237 -30.98 -3.29 -0.57
C ASP A 237 -31.34 -2.47 0.71
N ILE A 238 -30.31 -2.17 1.52
CA ILE A 238 -30.48 -1.37 2.75
C ILE A 238 -30.78 0.07 2.39
N SER A 239 -31.94 0.57 2.85
CA SER A 239 -32.36 1.94 2.54
C SER A 239 -31.62 2.99 3.40
N PRO A 240 -31.50 4.23 2.91
CA PRO A 240 -30.94 5.34 3.71
C PRO A 240 -31.73 5.58 5.01
N GLU A 241 -33.05 5.33 4.99
CA GLU A 241 -33.95 5.47 6.16
C GLU A 241 -33.54 4.48 7.25
N THR A 242 -33.27 3.21 6.87
CA THR A 242 -32.82 2.16 7.80
C THR A 242 -31.52 2.54 8.49
N LEU A 243 -30.64 3.26 7.79
CA LEU A 243 -29.39 3.77 8.38
C LEU A 243 -29.62 4.99 9.30
N ARG A 244 -30.62 5.81 9.00
CA ARG A 244 -30.99 6.99 9.80
C ARG A 244 -31.85 6.63 11.03
N GLU A 245 -32.70 5.65 10.89
CA GLU A 245 -33.51 5.10 12.00
C GLU A 245 -32.59 4.30 12.93
N ARG A 246 -31.67 5.05 13.60
CA ARG A 246 -30.86 4.46 14.66
C ARG A 246 -31.78 4.04 15.78
N ASP A 247 -32.02 2.73 15.90
CA ASP A 247 -32.45 2.19 17.18
C ASP A 247 -31.43 2.65 18.23
N PRO A 248 -31.84 3.51 19.19
CA PRO A 248 -30.92 3.94 20.27
C PRO A 248 -30.33 2.76 21.03
N ASN A 249 -30.90 1.57 20.80
CA ASN A 249 -30.46 0.31 21.37
C ASN A 249 -29.42 -0.41 20.51
N LYS A 250 -29.16 0.07 19.29
CA LYS A 250 -28.18 -0.52 18.35
C LYS A 250 -27.29 0.59 17.80
N LEU A 251 -26.27 0.99 18.55
CA LEU A 251 -25.22 1.88 18.04
C LEU A 251 -24.38 1.21 16.94
N ILE A 252 -24.50 -0.11 16.79
CA ILE A 252 -23.79 -0.88 15.78
C ILE A 252 -24.59 -0.86 14.48
N PRO A 253 -24.01 -0.36 13.36
CA PRO A 253 -24.72 -0.31 12.10
C PRO A 253 -24.94 -1.73 11.50
N PRO A 254 -25.91 -1.89 10.57
CA PRO A 254 -26.06 -3.14 9.86
C PRO A 254 -24.77 -3.50 9.11
N LEU A 255 -24.48 -4.80 8.99
CA LEU A 255 -23.29 -5.30 8.29
C LEU A 255 -21.95 -4.75 8.83
N HIS A 256 -21.93 -4.43 10.12
CA HIS A 256 -20.78 -3.81 10.81
C HIS A 256 -19.48 -4.62 10.69
N GLY A 257 -19.54 -5.92 10.44
CA GLY A 257 -18.36 -6.76 10.19
C GLY A 257 -17.52 -6.30 8.99
N ALA A 258 -18.08 -5.46 8.10
CA ALA A 258 -17.28 -4.78 7.09
C ALA A 258 -16.39 -3.68 7.68
N LEU A 259 -16.85 -2.97 8.70
CA LEU A 259 -16.19 -1.81 9.32
C LEU A 259 -15.37 -2.18 10.55
N LEU A 260 -15.91 -3.02 11.44
CA LEU A 260 -15.28 -3.40 12.70
C LEU A 260 -14.61 -4.76 12.54
N LYS A 261 -13.28 -4.76 12.51
CA LYS A 261 -12.44 -5.95 12.28
C LYS A 261 -11.80 -6.51 13.56
N ASN A 262 -12.20 -5.98 14.72
CA ASN A 262 -11.67 -6.38 16.01
C ASN A 262 -12.82 -6.62 17.00
N GLU A 263 -12.79 -7.76 17.69
CA GLU A 263 -13.82 -8.16 18.68
C GLU A 263 -13.95 -7.13 19.82
N GLN A 264 -12.81 -6.57 20.27
CA GLN A 264 -12.82 -5.55 21.33
C GLN A 264 -13.54 -4.27 20.87
N ASP A 265 -13.46 -3.92 19.58
CA ASP A 265 -14.16 -2.78 19.03
C ASP A 265 -15.67 -3.03 18.99
N VAL A 266 -16.12 -4.24 18.63
CA VAL A 266 -17.54 -4.62 18.70
C VAL A 266 -18.07 -4.51 20.11
N HIS A 267 -17.35 -5.07 21.09
CA HIS A 267 -17.73 -4.97 22.52
C HIS A 267 -17.71 -3.54 23.06
N LEU A 268 -16.83 -2.67 22.53
CA LEU A 268 -16.85 -1.24 22.87
C LEU A 268 -18.18 -0.60 22.46
N PHE A 269 -18.64 -0.86 21.24
CA PHE A 269 -19.93 -0.33 20.75
C PHE A 269 -21.12 -0.89 21.52
N GLU A 270 -21.11 -2.17 21.88
CA GLU A 270 -22.16 -2.80 22.73
C GLU A 270 -22.24 -2.12 24.09
N ARG A 271 -21.10 -1.83 24.72
CA ARG A 271 -21.04 -1.10 25.99
C ARG A 271 -21.55 0.34 25.87
N LEU A 272 -21.17 1.06 24.82
CA LEU A 272 -21.64 2.42 24.59
C LEU A 272 -23.16 2.44 24.37
N ALA A 273 -23.71 1.48 23.63
CA ALA A 273 -25.16 1.30 23.48
C ALA A 273 -25.85 1.06 24.81
N PHE A 274 -25.29 0.22 25.68
CA PHE A 274 -25.83 -0.07 27.00
C PHE A 274 -25.80 1.18 27.91
N LEU A 275 -24.73 1.95 27.90
CA LEU A 275 -24.62 3.18 28.71
C LEU A 275 -25.63 4.26 28.25
N ALA A 276 -25.76 4.46 26.94
CA ALA A 276 -26.72 5.39 26.35
C ALA A 276 -28.19 5.07 26.71
N ARG A 277 -28.51 3.79 26.95
CA ARG A 277 -29.84 3.37 27.47
C ARG A 277 -30.06 3.83 28.91
N ARG A 278 -29.05 3.68 29.77
CA ARG A 278 -29.17 4.02 31.20
C ARG A 278 -29.30 5.53 31.47
N GLU A 279 -28.75 6.36 30.60
CA GLU A 279 -28.86 7.83 30.73
C GLU A 279 -30.22 8.38 30.29
N ARG A 280 -31.06 7.57 29.60
CA ARG A 280 -32.40 7.95 29.13
C ARG A 280 -33.54 7.41 30.00
N THR A 281 -33.26 6.53 30.93
CA THR A 281 -34.16 6.04 31.98
C THR A 281 -33.93 6.74 33.29
#